data_68260542ae800da09e6212f2acb35cc8
#
_entry.id   68260542ae800da09e6212f2acb35cc8
#
_cell.length_a   1.000
_cell.length_b   1.000
_cell.length_c   1.000
_cell.angle_alpha   90.00
_cell.angle_beta   90.00
_cell.angle_gamma   90.00
#
_symmetry.space_group_name_H-M   'P 1'
#
loop_
_entity.id
_entity.type
_entity.pdbx_description
1 polymer ?
#
loop_
_entity_poly.entity_id
_entity_poly.type
_entity_poly.pdbx_seq_one_letter_code
_entity_poly.pdbx_strand_id
1 'polypeptide(L)'
;MKKANRIYVAGAGRSLLMIRGFAMRLMHMGFISYVVGETVTPAIAPGDLLIIASGSGSTGTLTSIATKCKKIGADLALITAAPNSIIGNMADHIVEIPTYTCKMEGEPKRESVQLGGNTFEQSVLLVCDAIIIDIVNNMSLEESNTTLMSRHANLE
;
A
#
# COMPACT_ATOMS: atom_id res chain seq x y z
N MET A 1 7.45 8.31 3.28
CA MET A 1 6.19 8.51 4.00
C MET A 1 6.22 9.68 4.99
N LYS A 2 7.16 9.74 5.94
CA LYS A 2 7.21 10.81 6.98
C LYS A 2 7.25 12.25 6.43
N LYS A 3 7.62 12.45 5.17
CA LYS A 3 7.66 13.77 4.50
C LYS A 3 6.42 14.07 3.65
N ALA A 4 5.54 13.09 3.42
CA ALA A 4 4.35 13.29 2.62
C ALA A 4 3.30 14.09 3.40
N ASN A 5 2.61 15.02 2.72
CA ASN A 5 1.52 15.79 3.32
C ASN A 5 0.33 14.89 3.63
N ARG A 6 -0.03 14.03 2.68
CA ARG A 6 -1.13 13.06 2.78
C ARG A 6 -0.71 11.76 2.08
N ILE A 7 -1.24 10.64 2.53
CA ILE A 7 -0.96 9.32 1.98
C ILE A 7 -2.24 8.75 1.40
N TYR A 8 -2.19 8.32 0.17
CA TYR A 8 -3.27 7.64 -0.53
C TYR A 8 -2.89 6.19 -0.75
N VAL A 9 -3.81 5.27 -0.52
CA VAL A 9 -3.59 3.86 -0.82
C VAL A 9 -4.54 3.38 -1.90
N ALA A 10 -4.06 2.49 -2.78
CA ALA A 10 -4.85 1.88 -3.82
C ALA A 10 -4.49 0.41 -4.00
N GLY A 11 -5.46 -0.37 -4.43
CA GLY A 11 -5.32 -1.79 -4.75
C GLY A 11 -6.54 -2.28 -5.51
N ALA A 12 -6.54 -3.55 -5.90
CA ALA A 12 -7.69 -4.20 -6.51
C ALA A 12 -7.92 -5.57 -5.87
N GLY A 13 -9.19 -5.99 -5.74
CA GLY A 13 -9.54 -7.26 -5.13
C GLY A 13 -9.00 -7.41 -3.70
N ARG A 14 -8.42 -8.56 -3.39
CA ARG A 14 -7.90 -8.87 -2.05
C ARG A 14 -6.73 -7.96 -1.64
N SER A 15 -5.87 -7.54 -2.58
CA SER A 15 -4.80 -6.58 -2.29
C SER A 15 -5.35 -5.25 -1.77
N LEU A 16 -6.54 -4.81 -2.26
CA LEU A 16 -7.22 -3.63 -1.72
C LEU A 16 -7.63 -3.82 -0.26
N LEU A 17 -8.13 -5.01 0.11
CA LEU A 17 -8.50 -5.30 1.49
C LEU A 17 -7.29 -5.20 2.43
N MET A 18 -6.14 -5.71 2.00
CA MET A 18 -4.91 -5.67 2.81
C MET A 18 -4.40 -4.23 2.98
N ILE A 19 -4.34 -3.46 1.90
CA ILE A 19 -3.80 -2.09 1.97
C ILE A 19 -4.77 -1.11 2.66
N ARG A 20 -6.07 -1.41 2.72
CA ARG A 20 -7.02 -0.68 3.56
C ARG A 20 -6.67 -0.78 5.05
N GLY A 21 -6.27 -1.97 5.51
CA GLY A 21 -5.75 -2.16 6.87
C GLY A 21 -4.55 -1.25 7.15
N PHE A 22 -3.66 -1.09 6.17
CA PHE A 22 -2.53 -0.17 6.27
C PHE A 22 -2.97 1.29 6.37
N ALA A 23 -3.93 1.74 5.56
CA ALA A 23 -4.47 3.10 5.67
C ALA A 23 -5.03 3.39 7.06
N MET A 24 -5.75 2.42 7.64
CA MET A 24 -6.24 2.53 9.01
C MET A 24 -5.10 2.64 10.03
N ARG A 25 -4.03 1.83 9.92
CA ARG A 25 -2.86 1.92 10.81
C ARG A 25 -2.13 3.26 10.66
N LEU A 26 -1.98 3.77 9.45
CA LEU A 26 -1.41 5.09 9.22
C LEU A 26 -2.23 6.18 9.92
N MET A 27 -3.56 6.13 9.85
CA MET A 27 -4.45 7.05 10.57
C MET A 27 -4.26 6.92 12.09
N HIS A 28 -4.17 5.72 12.63
CA HIS A 28 -3.88 5.51 14.05
C HIS A 28 -2.55 6.13 14.47
N MET A 29 -1.54 6.13 13.58
CA MET A 29 -0.24 6.75 13.84
C MET A 29 -0.23 8.26 13.56
N GLY A 30 -1.37 8.86 13.25
CA GLY A 30 -1.53 10.31 13.06
C GLY A 30 -1.25 10.82 11.66
N PHE A 31 -1.04 9.93 10.69
CA PHE A 31 -0.95 10.34 9.28
C PHE A 31 -2.34 10.64 8.71
N ILE A 32 -2.40 11.62 7.80
CA ILE A 32 -3.59 11.86 7.00
C ILE A 32 -3.58 10.82 5.87
N SER A 33 -4.44 9.81 5.98
CA SER A 33 -4.50 8.70 5.01
C SER A 33 -5.89 8.55 4.39
N TYR A 34 -5.91 8.18 3.11
CA TYR A 34 -7.12 7.99 2.31
C TYR A 34 -7.03 6.71 1.48
N VAL A 35 -8.18 6.12 1.20
CA VAL A 35 -8.30 5.00 0.26
C VAL A 35 -8.87 5.52 -1.05
N VAL A 36 -8.16 5.33 -2.15
CA VAL A 36 -8.62 5.76 -3.48
C VAL A 36 -9.94 5.06 -3.83
N GLY A 37 -10.94 5.85 -4.20
CA GLY A 37 -12.28 5.37 -4.54
C GLY A 37 -13.30 5.47 -3.41
N GLU A 38 -12.89 5.83 -2.20
CA GLU A 38 -13.84 6.14 -1.11
C GLU A 38 -14.48 7.52 -1.32
N THR A 39 -15.72 7.67 -0.86
CA THR A 39 -16.55 8.86 -1.09
C THR A 39 -15.90 10.16 -0.59
N VAL A 40 -15.15 10.08 0.51
CA VAL A 40 -14.51 11.24 1.14
C VAL A 40 -13.05 11.44 0.75
N THR A 41 -12.57 10.74 -0.29
CA THR A 41 -11.19 10.86 -0.76
C THR A 41 -11.00 12.18 -1.50
N PRO A 42 -10.17 13.12 -1.00
CA PRO A 42 -9.91 14.38 -1.68
C PRO A 42 -8.97 14.20 -2.89
N ALA A 43 -8.82 15.26 -3.69
CA ALA A 43 -7.87 15.26 -4.79
C ALA A 43 -6.42 15.16 -4.29
N ILE A 44 -5.61 14.32 -4.93
CA ILE A 44 -4.17 14.22 -4.71
C ILE A 44 -3.44 15.43 -5.32
N ALA A 45 -2.34 15.85 -4.70
CA ALA A 45 -1.55 17.01 -5.11
C ALA A 45 -0.04 16.74 -5.00
N PRO A 46 0.83 17.59 -5.56
CA PRO A 46 2.27 17.52 -5.31
C PRO A 46 2.59 17.57 -3.82
N GLY A 47 3.53 16.74 -3.38
CA GLY A 47 3.88 16.55 -1.96
C GLY A 47 3.05 15.49 -1.24
N ASP A 48 2.03 14.91 -1.90
CA ASP A 48 1.32 13.71 -1.43
C ASP A 48 2.02 12.44 -1.93
N LEU A 49 1.71 11.31 -1.30
CA LEU A 49 2.21 9.99 -1.66
C LEU A 49 1.05 9.04 -1.98
N LEU A 50 1.07 8.44 -3.16
CA LEU A 50 0.21 7.32 -3.51
C LEU A 50 0.97 6.01 -3.32
N ILE A 51 0.40 5.08 -2.56
CA ILE A 51 0.94 3.72 -2.37
C ILE A 51 -0.01 2.73 -3.03
N ILE A 52 0.46 2.00 -4.03
CA ILE A 52 -0.31 0.97 -4.74
C ILE A 52 0.16 -0.42 -4.30
N ALA A 53 -0.77 -1.31 -3.96
CA ALA A 53 -0.51 -2.74 -3.82
C ALA A 53 -1.02 -3.48 -5.06
N SER A 54 -0.10 -4.01 -5.88
CA SER A 54 -0.43 -4.74 -7.10
C SER A 54 0.60 -5.83 -7.38
N GLY A 55 0.20 -7.09 -7.21
CA GLY A 55 1.12 -8.23 -7.42
C GLY A 55 1.72 -8.24 -8.82
N SER A 56 0.93 -8.07 -9.87
CA SER A 56 1.40 -8.00 -11.26
C SER A 56 1.95 -6.64 -11.68
N GLY A 57 1.67 -5.57 -10.91
CA GLY A 57 2.03 -4.20 -11.28
C GLY A 57 1.47 -3.70 -12.63
N SER A 58 0.44 -4.37 -13.19
CA SER A 58 -0.12 -4.08 -14.51
C SER A 58 -1.65 -4.06 -14.56
N THR A 59 -2.33 -4.09 -13.42
CA THR A 59 -3.80 -4.00 -13.35
C THR A 59 -4.27 -2.69 -13.97
N GLY A 60 -5.10 -2.73 -15.01
CA GLY A 60 -5.45 -1.58 -15.84
C GLY A 60 -5.99 -0.36 -15.07
N THR A 61 -6.90 -0.58 -14.11
CA THR A 61 -7.42 0.50 -13.25
C THR A 61 -6.32 1.14 -12.41
N LEU A 62 -5.41 0.34 -11.83
CA LEU A 62 -4.30 0.83 -11.03
C LEU A 62 -3.24 1.52 -11.88
N THR A 63 -3.00 1.04 -13.11
CA THR A 63 -2.13 1.73 -14.09
C THR A 63 -2.67 3.12 -14.44
N SER A 64 -3.99 3.24 -14.65
CA SER A 64 -4.62 4.54 -14.89
C SER A 64 -4.46 5.50 -13.69
N ILE A 65 -4.64 4.99 -12.47
CA ILE A 65 -4.44 5.77 -11.23
C ILE A 65 -2.98 6.21 -11.10
N ALA A 66 -2.02 5.31 -11.31
CA ALA A 66 -0.59 5.60 -11.27
C ALA A 66 -0.19 6.68 -12.29
N THR A 67 -0.66 6.55 -13.52
CA THR A 67 -0.42 7.53 -14.60
C THR A 67 -0.94 8.93 -14.21
N LYS A 68 -2.15 9.00 -13.65
CA LYS A 68 -2.71 10.27 -13.16
C LYS A 68 -1.90 10.87 -12.01
N CYS A 69 -1.50 10.04 -11.05
CA CYS A 69 -0.64 10.44 -9.93
C CYS A 69 0.65 11.10 -10.43
N LYS A 70 1.37 10.44 -11.34
CA LYS A 70 2.61 10.98 -11.92
C LYS A 70 2.37 12.25 -12.74
N LYS A 71 1.27 12.35 -13.50
CA LYS A 71 0.91 13.55 -14.24
C LYS A 71 0.64 14.75 -13.33
N ILE A 72 0.10 14.50 -12.13
CA ILE A 72 -0.17 15.55 -11.13
C ILE A 72 1.13 15.99 -10.43
N GLY A 73 2.16 15.14 -10.40
CA GLY A 73 3.44 15.41 -9.73
C GLY A 73 3.47 14.95 -8.26
N ALA A 74 2.60 14.03 -7.88
CA ALA A 74 2.67 13.36 -6.59
C ALA A 74 3.65 12.17 -6.64
N ASP A 75 4.17 11.77 -5.48
CA ASP A 75 5.05 10.61 -5.36
C ASP A 75 4.25 9.30 -5.47
N LEU A 76 4.85 8.31 -6.10
CA LEU A 76 4.26 6.99 -6.31
C LEU A 76 5.15 5.90 -5.69
N ALA A 77 4.56 5.12 -4.78
CA ALA A 77 5.16 3.90 -4.26
C ALA A 77 4.37 2.67 -4.73
N LEU A 78 5.07 1.59 -5.04
CA LEU A 78 4.47 0.32 -5.46
C LEU A 78 4.95 -0.82 -4.57
N ILE A 79 4.00 -1.58 -4.01
CA ILE A 79 4.24 -2.88 -3.38
C ILE A 79 3.84 -3.94 -4.42
N THR A 80 4.80 -4.78 -4.87
CA THR A 80 4.58 -5.66 -6.02
C THR A 80 5.43 -6.93 -5.98
N ALA A 81 5.02 -7.94 -6.72
CA ALA A 81 5.85 -9.10 -7.05
C ALA A 81 6.57 -8.93 -8.41
N ALA A 82 6.22 -7.88 -9.18
CA ALA A 82 6.75 -7.62 -10.52
C ALA A 82 7.29 -6.18 -10.62
N PRO A 83 8.52 -5.93 -10.12
CA PRO A 83 9.09 -4.58 -10.09
C PRO A 83 9.27 -3.96 -11.49
N ASN A 84 9.54 -4.77 -12.50
CA ASN A 84 9.71 -4.34 -13.90
C ASN A 84 8.38 -4.24 -14.68
N SER A 85 7.27 -4.00 -13.98
CA SER A 85 5.94 -3.88 -14.56
C SER A 85 5.62 -2.46 -15.05
N ILE A 86 4.45 -2.29 -15.68
CA ILE A 86 4.00 -0.97 -16.16
C ILE A 86 3.98 0.07 -15.03
N ILE A 87 3.43 -0.28 -13.86
CA ILE A 87 3.39 0.63 -12.71
C ILE A 87 4.78 0.76 -12.09
N GLY A 88 5.56 -0.34 -12.04
CA GLY A 88 6.92 -0.32 -11.50
C GLY A 88 7.83 0.66 -12.22
N ASN A 89 7.73 0.72 -13.57
CA ASN A 89 8.51 1.68 -14.37
C ASN A 89 8.14 3.15 -14.14
N MET A 90 6.99 3.43 -13.51
CA MET A 90 6.54 4.78 -13.15
C MET A 90 6.80 5.12 -11.68
N ALA A 91 7.02 4.11 -10.84
CA ALA A 91 7.12 4.27 -9.39
C ALA A 91 8.43 4.94 -8.98
N ASP A 92 8.34 5.87 -8.03
CA ASP A 92 9.51 6.50 -7.40
C ASP A 92 10.12 5.59 -6.33
N HIS A 93 9.29 4.71 -5.74
CA HIS A 93 9.69 3.75 -4.72
C HIS A 93 9.04 2.39 -4.97
N ILE A 94 9.82 1.32 -4.82
CA ILE A 94 9.32 -0.04 -5.00
C ILE A 94 9.65 -0.87 -3.75
N VAL A 95 8.64 -1.58 -3.26
CA VAL A 95 8.80 -2.66 -2.28
C VAL A 95 8.49 -3.96 -2.99
N GLU A 96 9.53 -4.72 -3.31
CA GLU A 96 9.38 -6.02 -3.97
C GLU A 96 9.04 -7.10 -2.94
N ILE A 97 7.97 -7.85 -3.20
CA ILE A 97 7.63 -9.08 -2.50
C ILE A 97 7.98 -10.24 -3.43
N PRO A 98 9.06 -10.99 -3.17
CA PRO A 98 9.55 -12.05 -4.07
C PRO A 98 8.64 -13.28 -4.04
N THR A 99 7.46 -13.16 -4.65
CA THR A 99 6.44 -14.20 -4.74
C THR A 99 5.84 -14.25 -6.14
N TYR A 100 5.01 -15.27 -6.39
CA TYR A 100 4.26 -15.44 -7.63
C TYR A 100 2.81 -15.01 -7.44
N THR A 101 2.20 -14.46 -8.50
CA THR A 101 0.75 -14.30 -8.62
C THR A 101 0.28 -14.89 -9.94
N CYS A 102 -0.94 -15.44 -9.98
CA CYS A 102 -1.52 -16.05 -11.18
C CYS A 102 -1.69 -15.10 -12.39
N LYS A 103 -1.42 -13.81 -12.21
CA LYS A 103 -1.45 -12.78 -13.27
C LYS A 103 -0.07 -12.46 -13.84
N MET A 104 0.99 -13.09 -13.35
CA MET A 104 2.33 -12.95 -13.91
C MET A 104 2.54 -13.97 -15.02
N GLU A 105 3.17 -13.56 -16.10
CA GLU A 105 3.60 -14.47 -17.17
C GLU A 105 4.83 -15.26 -16.72
N GLY A 106 4.92 -16.52 -17.13
CA GLY A 106 6.03 -17.42 -16.87
C GLY A 106 5.78 -18.43 -15.75
N GLU A 107 6.77 -19.30 -15.54
CA GLU A 107 6.74 -20.33 -14.49
C GLU A 107 6.80 -19.70 -13.10
N PRO A 108 6.01 -20.19 -12.13
CA PRO A 108 6.10 -19.71 -10.75
C PRO A 108 7.50 -20.00 -10.19
N LYS A 109 8.18 -18.97 -9.73
CA LYS A 109 9.53 -19.06 -9.15
C LYS A 109 9.57 -19.93 -7.89
N ARG A 110 8.42 -20.18 -7.27
CA ARG A 110 8.27 -21.06 -6.10
C ARG A 110 6.90 -21.72 -6.14
N GLU A 111 6.87 -23.03 -5.91
CA GLU A 111 5.63 -23.76 -5.66
C GLU A 111 4.98 -23.26 -4.36
N SER A 112 3.68 -23.08 -4.38
CA SER A 112 2.91 -22.69 -3.21
C SER A 112 1.60 -23.47 -3.18
N VAL A 113 1.23 -23.95 -2.00
CA VAL A 113 -0.10 -24.53 -1.75
C VAL A 113 -1.18 -23.45 -1.66
N GLN A 114 -0.78 -22.19 -1.61
CA GLN A 114 -1.68 -21.04 -1.59
C GLN A 114 -2.30 -20.78 -2.96
N LEU A 115 -3.60 -20.54 -3.00
CA LEU A 115 -4.34 -20.31 -4.24
C LEU A 115 -4.10 -18.88 -4.78
N GLY A 116 -3.99 -18.76 -6.10
CA GLY A 116 -3.95 -17.48 -6.81
C GLY A 116 -2.82 -16.57 -6.34
N GLY A 117 -3.16 -15.40 -5.84
CA GLY A 117 -2.23 -14.39 -5.30
C GLY A 117 -2.12 -14.36 -3.77
N ASN A 118 -2.62 -15.38 -3.07
CA ASN A 118 -2.74 -15.37 -1.60
C ASN A 118 -1.42 -15.04 -0.90
N THR A 119 -0.30 -15.64 -1.33
CA THR A 119 1.02 -15.37 -0.74
C THR A 119 1.39 -13.89 -0.86
N PHE A 120 1.14 -13.27 -2.02
CA PHE A 120 1.38 -11.84 -2.21
C PHE A 120 0.50 -11.01 -1.27
N GLU A 121 -0.80 -11.28 -1.24
CA GLU A 121 -1.78 -10.52 -0.47
C GLU A 121 -1.52 -10.59 1.03
N GLN A 122 -1.22 -11.78 1.57
CA GLN A 122 -0.81 -11.96 2.97
C GLN A 122 0.50 -11.22 3.27
N SER A 123 1.47 -11.29 2.36
CA SER A 123 2.74 -10.58 2.52
C SER A 123 2.56 -9.06 2.48
N VAL A 124 1.61 -8.53 1.69
CA VAL A 124 1.29 -7.08 1.71
C VAL A 124 0.87 -6.66 3.11
N LEU A 125 -0.01 -7.42 3.79
CA LEU A 125 -0.42 -7.11 5.16
C LEU A 125 0.79 -7.09 6.11
N LEU A 126 1.61 -8.14 6.08
CA LEU A 126 2.77 -8.26 6.97
C LEU A 126 3.83 -7.18 6.70
N VAL A 127 4.09 -6.85 5.44
CA VAL A 127 5.00 -5.76 5.07
C VAL A 127 4.47 -4.41 5.56
N CYS A 128 3.18 -4.16 5.41
CA CYS A 128 2.55 -2.95 5.90
C CYS A 128 2.67 -2.83 7.43
N ASP A 129 2.44 -3.92 8.16
CA ASP A 129 2.62 -3.94 9.62
C ASP A 129 4.10 -3.73 10.02
N ALA A 130 5.05 -4.31 9.29
CA ALA A 130 6.48 -4.06 9.51
C ALA A 130 6.85 -2.59 9.29
N ILE A 131 6.25 -1.92 8.30
CA ILE A 131 6.44 -0.48 8.07
C ILE A 131 5.89 0.33 9.26
N ILE A 132 4.74 -0.06 9.81
CA ILE A 132 4.20 0.61 11.01
C ILE A 132 5.13 0.41 12.21
N ILE A 133 5.67 -0.79 12.41
CA ILE A 133 6.66 -1.08 13.47
C ILE A 133 7.89 -0.17 13.31
N ASP A 134 8.40 0.00 12.09
CA ASP A 134 9.53 0.91 11.83
C ASP A 134 9.20 2.38 12.13
N ILE A 135 7.97 2.81 11.82
CA ILE A 135 7.50 4.17 12.13
C ILE A 135 7.54 4.45 13.62
N VAL A 136 7.14 3.47 14.45
CA VAL A 136 7.08 3.60 15.91
C VAL A 136 8.33 3.11 16.63
N ASN A 137 9.36 2.71 15.92
CA ASN A 137 10.56 2.09 16.48
C ASN A 137 11.29 2.95 17.54
N ASN A 138 11.09 4.28 17.54
CA ASN A 138 11.63 5.20 18.52
C ASN A 138 10.66 5.53 19.67
N MET A 139 9.50 4.88 19.71
CA MET A 139 8.48 5.03 20.73
C MET A 139 8.51 3.82 21.67
N SER A 140 8.18 4.02 22.94
CA SER A 140 7.91 2.89 23.83
C SER A 140 6.63 2.15 23.36
N LEU A 141 6.46 0.90 23.80
CA LEU A 141 5.23 0.15 23.50
C LEU A 141 3.99 0.84 24.07
N GLU A 142 4.10 1.43 25.26
CA GLU A 142 3.02 2.18 25.90
C GLU A 142 2.64 3.43 25.11
N GLU A 143 3.62 4.24 24.67
CA GLU A 143 3.38 5.41 23.81
C GLU A 143 2.74 5.01 22.48
N SER A 144 3.21 3.94 21.84
CA SER A 144 2.68 3.43 20.60
C SER A 144 1.21 2.99 20.75
N ASN A 145 0.90 2.24 21.82
CA ASN A 145 -0.46 1.80 22.12
C ASN A 145 -1.37 2.99 22.48
N THR A 146 -0.89 3.94 23.27
CA THR A 146 -1.64 5.16 23.61
C THR A 146 -1.96 5.97 22.36
N THR A 147 -0.99 6.15 21.46
CA THR A 147 -1.16 6.84 20.18
C THR A 147 -2.21 6.16 19.32
N LEU A 148 -2.18 4.84 19.23
CA LEU A 148 -3.16 4.05 18.50
C LEU A 148 -4.56 4.20 19.10
N MET A 149 -4.69 3.96 20.41
CA MET A 149 -5.97 3.95 21.11
C MET A 149 -6.64 5.33 21.15
N SER A 150 -5.87 6.41 21.16
CA SER A 150 -6.42 7.77 21.10
C SER A 150 -7.17 8.09 19.80
N ARG A 151 -6.94 7.30 18.76
CA ARG A 151 -7.55 7.44 17.41
C ARG A 151 -8.39 6.23 17.00
N HIS A 152 -8.48 5.22 17.87
CA HIS A 152 -9.32 4.06 17.60
C HIS A 152 -10.80 4.46 17.55
N ALA A 153 -11.57 3.80 16.68
CA ALA A 153 -13.01 4.04 16.58
C ALA A 153 -13.70 3.86 17.93
N ASN A 154 -14.68 4.71 18.22
CA ASN A 154 -15.41 4.75 19.50
C ASN A 154 -16.93 4.91 19.31
N LEU A 155 -17.42 4.64 18.10
CA LEU A 155 -18.86 4.69 17.76
C LEU A 155 -19.49 3.29 17.60
N GLU A 156 -18.80 2.24 18.05
CA GLU A 156 -19.24 0.86 18.03
C GLU A 156 -19.60 0.36 19.44
#